data_60fe4a639cade6f7e45480065f61c0e6
#
_entry.id   60fe4a639cade6f7e45480065f61c0e6
#
_cell.length_a   1.000
_cell.length_b   1.000
_cell.length_c   1.000
_cell.angle_alpha   90.00
_cell.angle_beta   90.00
_cell.angle_gamma   90.00
#
_symmetry.space_group_name_H-M   'P 1'
#
loop_
_entity.id
_entity.type
_entity.pdbx_description
1 polymer ?
#
loop_
_entity_poly.entity_id
_entity_poly.type
_entity_poly.pdbx_seq_one_letter_code
_entity_poly.pdbx_strand_id
1 'polypeptide(L)'
;MALLSLLTPRYWPLWTGIGILWGLTHLPYRWQLAAGRQLGHITYQLAWRRRRIADINLKLCFPDLDETQRQQLLRRHFESLGMGLLEMLSAWWLPDARLEHLGHIQGLEHLNAALARGRGVILFGAHFTSLEIGMRFLTMHTAIHAAYRPHENPLIEYFMKKSRDSRAEKAIPRDAVREMLRSLKKNKALWFASDQNFRHKHSVFADFFGRQAATNTAASRLAQISGAAVVPFFTQRLENGYKVILQPALDDFPSGDNRQDALRLNQLIEAQIRKAPEQYLWVHRRFKDRPEGEENVY
;
A
#
# COMPACT_ATOMS: atom_id res chain seq x y z
N MET A 1 5.27 -23.49 -10.00
CA MET A 1 6.59 -23.68 -10.66
C MET A 1 7.52 -24.34 -9.66
N ALA A 2 8.29 -25.35 -10.07
CA ALA A 2 9.29 -25.97 -9.21
C ALA A 2 10.45 -24.96 -8.96
N LEU A 3 10.99 -24.89 -7.75
CA LEU A 3 12.11 -24.02 -7.36
C LEU A 3 13.32 -24.20 -8.31
N LEU A 4 13.53 -25.41 -8.81
CA LEU A 4 14.60 -25.76 -9.73
C LEU A 4 14.60 -24.93 -11.04
N SER A 5 13.44 -24.57 -11.57
CA SER A 5 13.36 -23.72 -12.79
C SER A 5 13.78 -22.26 -12.54
N LEU A 6 13.82 -21.83 -11.29
CA LEU A 6 14.26 -20.49 -10.86
C LEU A 6 15.75 -20.42 -10.55
N LEU A 7 16.49 -21.54 -10.59
CA LEU A 7 17.94 -21.60 -10.36
C LEU A 7 18.77 -21.48 -11.64
N THR A 8 18.12 -21.32 -12.79
CA THR A 8 18.80 -21.18 -14.08
C THR A 8 19.63 -19.88 -14.15
N PRO A 9 20.73 -19.82 -14.94
CA PRO A 9 21.64 -18.68 -15.05
C PRO A 9 20.94 -17.32 -15.30
N ARG A 10 19.81 -17.33 -15.98
CA ARG A 10 18.97 -16.15 -16.23
C ARG A 10 18.60 -15.41 -14.94
N TYR A 11 18.44 -16.11 -13.83
CA TYR A 11 18.01 -15.52 -12.55
C TYR A 11 19.18 -15.21 -11.60
N TRP A 12 20.43 -15.59 -11.92
CA TRP A 12 21.57 -15.38 -11.03
C TRP A 12 21.80 -13.92 -10.62
N PRO A 13 21.73 -12.93 -11.54
CA PRO A 13 21.86 -11.53 -11.13
C PRO A 13 20.76 -11.12 -10.12
N LEU A 14 19.55 -11.61 -10.32
CA LEU A 14 18.43 -11.33 -9.41
C LEU A 14 18.61 -12.05 -8.06
N TRP A 15 19.10 -13.30 -8.07
CA TRP A 15 19.44 -14.01 -6.84
C TRP A 15 20.55 -13.30 -6.04
N THR A 16 21.57 -12.80 -6.72
CA THR A 16 22.65 -12.01 -6.08
C THR A 16 22.08 -10.74 -5.44
N GLY A 17 21.24 -10.00 -6.17
CA GLY A 17 20.56 -8.82 -5.65
C GLY A 17 19.67 -9.15 -4.43
N ILE A 18 18.89 -10.22 -4.51
CA ILE A 18 18.04 -10.70 -3.40
C ILE A 18 18.91 -11.10 -2.18
N GLY A 19 20.04 -11.78 -2.41
CA GLY A 19 20.97 -12.17 -1.33
C GLY A 19 21.60 -10.97 -0.61
N ILE A 20 22.00 -9.93 -1.36
CA ILE A 20 22.50 -8.66 -0.78
C ILE A 20 21.39 -7.99 0.03
N LEU A 21 20.20 -7.86 -0.54
CA LEU A 21 19.06 -7.25 0.16
C LEU A 21 18.65 -8.05 1.39
N TRP A 22 18.70 -9.38 1.33
CA TRP A 22 18.49 -10.25 2.49
C TRP A 22 19.50 -9.97 3.60
N GLY A 23 20.78 -9.86 3.27
CA GLY A 23 21.82 -9.47 4.23
C GLY A 23 21.54 -8.11 4.89
N LEU A 24 21.11 -7.12 4.09
CA LEU A 24 20.77 -5.79 4.60
C LEU A 24 19.60 -5.81 5.59
N THR A 25 18.61 -6.70 5.42
CA THR A 25 17.49 -6.81 6.37
C THR A 25 17.92 -7.35 7.75
N HIS A 26 19.10 -7.95 7.88
CA HIS A 26 19.63 -8.45 9.16
C HIS A 26 20.43 -7.40 9.95
N LEU A 27 20.69 -6.24 9.36
CA LEU A 27 21.33 -5.11 10.06
C LEU A 27 20.41 -4.58 11.18
N PRO A 28 20.95 -3.87 12.19
CA PRO A 28 20.15 -3.09 13.13
C PRO A 28 19.27 -2.08 12.41
N TYR A 29 18.07 -1.82 12.92
CA TYR A 29 17.03 -1.00 12.28
C TYR A 29 17.55 0.33 11.69
N ARG A 30 18.36 1.08 12.46
CA ARG A 30 18.93 2.36 12.00
C ARG A 30 19.83 2.22 10.78
N TRP A 31 20.59 1.11 10.70
CA TRP A 31 21.45 0.82 9.54
C TRP A 31 20.63 0.38 8.33
N GLN A 32 19.52 -0.34 8.55
CA GLN A 32 18.58 -0.64 7.47
C GLN A 32 18.00 0.63 6.87
N LEU A 33 17.56 1.60 7.69
CA LEU A 33 17.07 2.88 7.22
C LEU A 33 18.14 3.66 6.45
N ALA A 34 19.40 3.69 6.93
CA ALA A 34 20.51 4.35 6.25
C ALA A 34 20.78 3.70 4.88
N ALA A 35 20.87 2.37 4.82
CA ALA A 35 21.05 1.62 3.57
C ALA A 35 19.85 1.87 2.61
N GLY A 36 18.63 1.88 3.14
CA GLY A 36 17.43 2.20 2.36
C GLY A 36 17.47 3.61 1.77
N ARG A 37 17.90 4.62 2.52
CA ARG A 37 18.10 5.99 2.00
C ARG A 37 19.08 6.01 0.84
N GLN A 38 20.21 5.29 0.96
CA GLN A 38 21.20 5.20 -0.13
C GLN A 38 20.62 4.53 -1.38
N LEU A 39 19.88 3.44 -1.22
CA LEU A 39 19.14 2.81 -2.33
C LEU A 39 18.14 3.79 -2.97
N GLY A 40 17.49 4.61 -2.16
CA GLY A 40 16.60 5.67 -2.61
C GLY A 40 17.33 6.73 -3.44
N HIS A 41 18.50 7.20 -2.99
CA HIS A 41 19.32 8.15 -3.74
C HIS A 41 19.76 7.59 -5.09
N ILE A 42 20.22 6.33 -5.14
CA ILE A 42 20.58 5.65 -6.38
C ILE A 42 19.36 5.58 -7.32
N THR A 43 18.20 5.16 -6.79
CA THR A 43 16.95 5.06 -7.56
C THR A 43 16.50 6.42 -8.09
N TYR A 44 16.65 7.50 -7.30
CA TYR A 44 16.36 8.88 -7.72
C TYR A 44 17.16 9.28 -8.95
N GLN A 45 18.44 8.89 -9.01
CA GLN A 45 19.31 9.19 -10.15
C GLN A 45 18.98 8.37 -11.39
N LEU A 46 18.75 7.06 -11.22
CA LEU A 46 18.60 6.13 -12.32
C LEU A 46 17.16 6.07 -12.88
N ALA A 47 16.14 6.21 -12.04
CA ALA A 47 14.75 6.02 -12.44
C ALA A 47 14.08 7.33 -12.91
N TRP A 48 14.68 8.04 -13.90
CA TRP A 48 14.23 9.34 -14.35
C TRP A 48 12.73 9.40 -14.76
N ARG A 49 12.20 8.33 -15.38
CA ARG A 49 10.77 8.26 -15.74
C ARG A 49 9.87 8.26 -14.51
N ARG A 50 10.23 7.51 -13.48
CA ARG A 50 9.47 7.45 -12.22
C ARG A 50 9.59 8.76 -11.44
N ARG A 51 10.78 9.38 -11.46
CA ARG A 51 11.01 10.70 -10.87
C ARG A 51 10.12 11.76 -11.52
N ARG A 52 10.06 11.79 -12.87
CA ARG A 52 9.16 12.71 -13.57
C ARG A 52 7.68 12.50 -13.19
N ILE A 53 7.21 11.26 -13.09
CA ILE A 53 5.84 10.97 -12.66
C ILE A 53 5.58 11.49 -11.25
N ALA A 54 6.49 11.21 -10.31
CA ALA A 54 6.37 11.66 -8.93
C ALA A 54 6.37 13.20 -8.83
N ASP A 55 7.26 13.88 -9.57
CA ASP A 55 7.30 15.35 -9.61
C ASP A 55 6.00 15.97 -10.13
N ILE A 56 5.42 15.41 -11.20
CA ILE A 56 4.12 15.84 -11.73
C ILE A 56 3.03 15.66 -10.67
N ASN A 57 2.97 14.49 -10.02
CA ASN A 57 1.99 14.24 -8.97
C ASN A 57 2.11 15.21 -7.81
N LEU A 58 3.33 15.47 -7.35
CA LEU A 58 3.59 16.43 -6.26
C LEU A 58 3.19 17.85 -6.66
N LYS A 59 3.49 18.29 -7.89
CA LYS A 59 3.09 19.59 -8.41
C LYS A 59 1.56 19.76 -8.46
N LEU A 60 0.84 18.69 -8.84
CA LEU A 60 -0.61 18.69 -8.90
C LEU A 60 -1.28 18.68 -7.53
N CYS A 61 -0.73 17.91 -6.59
CA CYS A 61 -1.32 17.70 -5.25
C CYS A 61 -0.88 18.75 -4.21
N PHE A 62 0.26 19.40 -4.42
CA PHE A 62 0.79 20.44 -3.54
C PHE A 62 1.17 21.69 -4.34
N PRO A 63 0.18 22.42 -4.90
CA PRO A 63 0.44 23.59 -5.73
C PRO A 63 1.11 24.74 -4.96
N ASP A 64 0.95 24.78 -3.64
CA ASP A 64 1.50 25.82 -2.77
C ASP A 64 3.00 25.65 -2.47
N LEU A 65 3.58 24.48 -2.78
CA LEU A 65 5.02 24.25 -2.63
C LEU A 65 5.80 24.96 -3.75
N ASP A 66 6.78 25.74 -3.38
CA ASP A 66 7.76 26.25 -4.34
C ASP A 66 8.61 25.11 -4.95
N GLU A 67 9.38 25.45 -6.00
CA GLU A 67 10.23 24.46 -6.70
C GLU A 67 11.21 23.78 -5.75
N THR A 68 11.83 24.53 -4.84
CA THR A 68 12.83 24.02 -3.90
C THR A 68 12.19 23.03 -2.91
N GLN A 69 11.08 23.41 -2.32
CA GLN A 69 10.31 22.58 -1.39
C GLN A 69 9.81 21.30 -2.08
N ARG A 70 9.30 21.41 -3.31
CA ARG A 70 8.84 20.26 -4.09
C ARG A 70 9.99 19.30 -4.40
N GLN A 71 11.15 19.79 -4.82
CA GLN A 71 12.31 18.96 -5.10
C GLN A 71 12.88 18.31 -3.83
N GLN A 72 12.84 18.98 -2.69
CA GLN A 72 13.19 18.39 -1.41
C GLN A 72 12.24 17.26 -1.03
N LEU A 73 10.92 17.46 -1.19
CA LEU A 73 9.92 16.43 -0.94
C LEU A 73 10.09 15.24 -1.89
N LEU A 74 10.37 15.49 -3.16
CA LEU A 74 10.65 14.46 -4.16
C LEU A 74 11.85 13.60 -3.78
N ARG A 75 12.96 14.21 -3.32
CA ARG A 75 14.13 13.46 -2.83
C ARG A 75 13.80 12.61 -1.62
N ARG A 76 13.11 13.18 -0.60
CA ARG A 76 12.66 12.43 0.58
C ARG A 76 11.72 11.27 0.20
N HIS A 77 10.89 11.46 -0.81
CA HIS A 77 10.04 10.38 -1.32
C HIS A 77 10.87 9.21 -1.87
N PHE A 78 11.91 9.47 -2.65
CA PHE A 78 12.79 8.41 -3.15
C PHE A 78 13.58 7.72 -2.03
N GLU A 79 14.05 8.47 -1.03
CA GLU A 79 14.62 7.90 0.20
C GLU A 79 13.61 6.96 0.88
N SER A 80 12.34 7.41 0.99
CA SER A 80 11.26 6.62 1.55
C SER A 80 10.97 5.35 0.73
N LEU A 81 11.06 5.39 -0.60
CA LEU A 81 10.93 4.21 -1.46
C LEU A 81 12.05 3.19 -1.20
N GLY A 82 13.30 3.66 -1.09
CA GLY A 82 14.43 2.78 -0.80
C GLY A 82 14.34 2.15 0.59
N MET A 83 13.92 2.91 1.61
CA MET A 83 13.62 2.37 2.94
C MET A 83 12.46 1.36 2.88
N GLY A 84 11.37 1.69 2.18
CA GLY A 84 10.21 0.83 1.99
C GLY A 84 10.53 -0.50 1.33
N LEU A 85 11.52 -0.54 0.43
CA LEU A 85 12.01 -1.80 -0.13
C LEU A 85 12.59 -2.72 0.94
N LEU A 86 13.48 -2.21 1.82
CA LEU A 86 14.05 -3.02 2.90
C LEU A 86 13.01 -3.40 3.95
N GLU A 87 12.05 -2.53 4.23
CA GLU A 87 10.93 -2.81 5.13
C GLU A 87 10.03 -3.93 4.60
N MET A 88 9.70 -3.89 3.32
CA MET A 88 8.95 -4.96 2.66
C MET A 88 9.68 -6.30 2.78
N LEU A 89 10.99 -6.31 2.53
CA LEU A 89 11.80 -7.53 2.62
C LEU A 89 11.97 -7.99 4.07
N SER A 90 12.09 -7.07 5.02
CA SER A 90 12.09 -7.39 6.46
C SER A 90 10.76 -8.01 6.88
N ALA A 91 9.64 -7.47 6.41
CA ALA A 91 8.31 -8.06 6.65
C ALA A 91 8.20 -9.48 6.10
N TRP A 92 8.86 -9.79 4.99
CA TRP A 92 8.83 -11.12 4.38
C TRP A 92 9.73 -12.15 5.08
N TRP A 93 10.90 -11.72 5.55
CA TRP A 93 11.96 -12.66 5.94
C TRP A 93 12.23 -12.72 7.44
N LEU A 94 12.03 -11.62 8.16
CA LEU A 94 12.37 -11.59 9.57
C LEU A 94 11.30 -12.25 10.45
N PRO A 95 11.71 -12.93 11.53
CA PRO A 95 10.77 -13.47 12.51
C PRO A 95 10.12 -12.34 13.32
N ASP A 96 8.96 -12.64 13.92
CA ASP A 96 8.17 -11.68 14.72
C ASP A 96 9.00 -11.04 15.84
N ALA A 97 9.75 -11.84 16.58
CA ALA A 97 10.58 -11.39 17.68
C ALA A 97 11.60 -10.29 17.32
N ARG A 98 11.96 -10.17 16.03
CA ARG A 98 12.84 -9.10 15.55
C ARG A 98 12.09 -7.83 15.12
N LEU A 99 10.80 -7.91 14.93
CA LEU A 99 9.98 -6.82 14.40
C LEU A 99 9.02 -6.24 15.44
N GLU A 100 8.45 -7.06 16.32
CA GLU A 100 7.35 -6.70 17.22
C GLU A 100 7.61 -5.43 18.03
N HIS A 101 8.85 -5.23 18.50
CA HIS A 101 9.24 -4.05 19.29
C HIS A 101 9.31 -2.75 18.47
N LEU A 102 9.28 -2.83 17.13
CA LEU A 102 9.29 -1.68 16.23
C LEU A 102 7.88 -1.18 15.88
N GLY A 103 6.85 -2.00 16.07
CA GLY A 103 5.48 -1.69 15.69
C GLY A 103 4.62 -1.23 16.87
N HIS A 104 3.95 -0.10 16.72
CA HIS A 104 2.91 0.35 17.63
C HIS A 104 1.57 0.42 16.90
N ILE A 105 0.57 -0.35 17.38
CA ILE A 105 -0.78 -0.35 16.81
C ILE A 105 -1.68 0.53 17.64
N GLN A 106 -2.30 1.51 16.98
CA GLN A 106 -3.32 2.39 17.54
C GLN A 106 -4.69 2.06 16.93
N GLY A 107 -5.71 1.87 17.77
CA GLY A 107 -7.08 1.67 17.32
C GLY A 107 -7.42 0.21 16.96
N LEU A 108 -6.68 -0.79 17.49
CA LEU A 108 -6.99 -2.21 17.27
C LEU A 108 -8.42 -2.54 17.75
N GLU A 109 -8.90 -1.84 18.77
CA GLU A 109 -10.27 -1.92 19.29
C GLU A 109 -11.34 -1.62 18.22
N HIS A 110 -11.05 -0.72 17.26
CA HIS A 110 -11.98 -0.40 16.17
C HIS A 110 -12.17 -1.59 15.23
N LEU A 111 -11.07 -2.30 14.91
CA LEU A 111 -11.13 -3.51 14.11
C LEU A 111 -11.90 -4.62 14.85
N ASN A 112 -11.59 -4.83 16.13
CA ASN A 112 -12.24 -5.85 16.93
C ASN A 112 -13.75 -5.59 17.08
N ALA A 113 -14.14 -4.34 17.34
CA ALA A 113 -15.54 -3.93 17.41
C ALA A 113 -16.28 -4.13 16.07
N ALA A 114 -15.61 -3.86 14.94
CA ALA A 114 -16.17 -4.09 13.62
C ALA A 114 -16.34 -5.59 13.31
N LEU A 115 -15.34 -6.43 13.65
CA LEU A 115 -15.42 -7.89 13.50
C LEU A 115 -16.48 -8.51 14.41
N ALA A 116 -16.71 -7.95 15.61
CA ALA A 116 -17.77 -8.42 16.53
C ALA A 116 -19.18 -8.30 15.94
N ARG A 117 -19.38 -7.47 14.88
CA ARG A 117 -20.66 -7.38 14.15
C ARG A 117 -20.94 -8.61 13.29
N GLY A 118 -19.98 -9.52 13.06
CA GLY A 118 -20.15 -10.79 12.35
C GLY A 118 -20.31 -10.70 10.83
N ARG A 119 -20.01 -9.55 10.22
CA ARG A 119 -20.21 -9.31 8.77
C ARG A 119 -18.91 -9.12 7.98
N GLY A 120 -17.76 -9.38 8.62
CA GLY A 120 -16.44 -9.10 8.05
C GLY A 120 -16.08 -7.62 8.05
N VAL A 121 -14.82 -7.35 7.73
CA VAL A 121 -14.29 -5.98 7.72
C VAL A 121 -13.46 -5.77 6.45
N ILE A 122 -13.67 -4.64 5.78
CA ILE A 122 -12.78 -4.14 4.75
C ILE A 122 -11.77 -3.22 5.42
N LEU A 123 -10.52 -3.65 5.53
CA LEU A 123 -9.40 -2.81 5.94
C LEU A 123 -9.02 -1.94 4.75
N PHE A 124 -9.53 -0.72 4.73
CA PHE A 124 -9.31 0.22 3.65
C PHE A 124 -8.00 0.98 3.85
N GLY A 125 -7.08 0.85 2.92
CA GLY A 125 -5.78 1.51 2.98
C GLY A 125 -5.38 2.17 1.66
N ALA A 126 -4.14 2.63 1.64
CA ALA A 126 -3.49 3.21 0.46
C ALA A 126 -2.04 2.72 0.35
N HIS A 127 -1.44 2.93 -0.82
CA HIS A 127 -0.08 2.48 -1.08
C HIS A 127 0.95 3.47 -0.48
N PHE A 128 1.23 3.30 0.80
CA PHE A 128 2.37 3.92 1.47
C PHE A 128 3.59 3.01 1.36
N THR A 129 4.79 3.59 1.37
CA THR A 129 6.05 2.84 1.26
C THR A 129 6.23 1.82 2.39
N SER A 130 5.66 2.08 3.57
CA SER A 130 5.68 1.22 4.76
C SER A 130 4.49 0.25 4.87
N LEU A 131 3.70 0.08 3.79
CA LEU A 131 2.48 -0.74 3.81
C LEU A 131 2.74 -2.19 4.24
N GLU A 132 3.71 -2.87 3.62
CA GLU A 132 3.96 -4.30 3.85
C GLU A 132 4.41 -4.56 5.30
N ILE A 133 5.24 -3.68 5.86
CA ILE A 133 5.66 -3.81 7.26
C ILE A 133 4.51 -3.52 8.23
N GLY A 134 3.64 -2.57 7.91
CA GLY A 134 2.44 -2.30 8.70
C GLY A 134 1.44 -3.44 8.69
N MET A 135 1.23 -4.06 7.52
CA MET A 135 0.43 -5.28 7.41
C MET A 135 1.03 -6.41 8.23
N ARG A 136 2.37 -6.53 8.25
CA ARG A 136 3.08 -7.52 9.06
C ARG A 136 2.78 -7.38 10.55
N PHE A 137 2.83 -6.15 11.09
CA PHE A 137 2.45 -5.89 12.48
C PHE A 137 1.01 -6.28 12.76
N LEU A 138 0.09 -5.92 11.88
CA LEU A 138 -1.31 -6.24 12.09
C LEU A 138 -1.59 -7.76 12.04
N THR A 139 -0.89 -8.51 11.18
CA THR A 139 -1.02 -9.98 11.11
C THR A 139 -0.50 -10.72 12.35
N MET A 140 0.30 -10.09 13.21
CA MET A 140 0.68 -10.64 14.51
C MET A 140 -0.49 -10.65 15.52
N HIS A 141 -1.54 -9.86 15.27
CA HIS A 141 -2.66 -9.69 16.18
C HIS A 141 -3.99 -10.24 15.63
N THR A 142 -4.13 -10.33 14.31
CA THR A 142 -5.38 -10.78 13.69
C THR A 142 -5.15 -11.46 12.35
N ALA A 143 -6.03 -12.38 12.02
CA ALA A 143 -6.01 -13.06 10.72
C ALA A 143 -6.52 -12.12 9.61
N ILE A 144 -5.73 -11.91 8.56
CA ILE A 144 -6.05 -11.01 7.47
C ILE A 144 -6.02 -11.74 6.14
N HIS A 145 -7.02 -11.47 5.32
CA HIS A 145 -7.03 -11.78 3.89
C HIS A 145 -6.56 -10.54 3.11
N ALA A 146 -5.60 -10.69 2.21
CA ALA A 146 -5.06 -9.58 1.45
C ALA A 146 -5.39 -9.70 -0.04
N ALA A 147 -6.04 -8.68 -0.60
CA ALA A 147 -6.17 -8.57 -2.04
C ALA A 147 -4.82 -8.22 -2.66
N TYR A 148 -4.38 -8.95 -3.68
CA TYR A 148 -3.08 -8.72 -4.31
C TYR A 148 -3.11 -8.92 -5.83
N ARG A 149 -2.09 -8.37 -6.50
CA ARG A 149 -1.78 -8.67 -7.90
C ARG A 149 -0.55 -9.58 -7.95
N PRO A 150 -0.61 -10.75 -8.62
CA PRO A 150 0.57 -11.58 -8.86
C PRO A 150 1.65 -10.79 -9.60
N HIS A 151 2.92 -11.01 -9.23
CA HIS A 151 4.04 -10.32 -9.85
C HIS A 151 4.44 -11.00 -11.17
N GLU A 152 4.79 -10.20 -12.18
CA GLU A 152 5.15 -10.71 -13.52
C GLU A 152 6.46 -11.52 -13.53
N ASN A 153 7.42 -11.18 -12.65
CA ASN A 153 8.65 -11.94 -12.51
C ASN A 153 8.42 -13.15 -11.59
N PRO A 154 8.63 -14.39 -12.06
CA PRO A 154 8.31 -15.60 -11.29
C PRO A 154 9.13 -15.76 -9.99
N LEU A 155 10.37 -15.25 -9.95
CA LEU A 155 11.20 -15.34 -8.75
C LEU A 155 10.71 -14.39 -7.66
N ILE A 156 10.34 -13.16 -8.04
CA ILE A 156 9.73 -12.20 -7.08
C ILE A 156 8.39 -12.73 -6.60
N GLU A 157 7.56 -13.27 -7.51
CA GLU A 157 6.27 -13.87 -7.15
C GLU A 157 6.44 -15.04 -6.18
N TYR A 158 7.46 -15.87 -6.37
CA TYR A 158 7.78 -16.96 -5.45
C TYR A 158 8.00 -16.45 -4.02
N PHE A 159 8.84 -15.42 -3.82
CA PHE A 159 9.10 -14.85 -2.51
C PHE A 159 7.87 -14.14 -1.92
N MET A 160 7.18 -13.37 -2.74
CA MET A 160 5.95 -12.67 -2.37
C MET A 160 4.86 -13.65 -1.90
N LYS A 161 4.64 -14.71 -2.69
CA LYS A 161 3.64 -15.74 -2.35
C LYS A 161 4.05 -16.49 -1.09
N LYS A 162 5.31 -16.93 -0.98
CA LYS A 162 5.82 -17.64 0.20
C LYS A 162 5.66 -16.81 1.47
N SER A 163 5.96 -15.51 1.42
CA SER A 163 5.76 -14.63 2.57
C SER A 163 4.29 -14.51 2.95
N ARG A 164 3.41 -14.29 1.98
CA ARG A 164 1.97 -14.13 2.24
C ARG A 164 1.33 -15.41 2.74
N ASP A 165 1.66 -16.56 2.14
CA ASP A 165 1.16 -17.86 2.61
C ASP A 165 1.60 -18.19 4.04
N SER A 166 2.72 -17.60 4.51
CA SER A 166 3.23 -17.81 5.87
C SER A 166 2.76 -16.77 6.89
N ARG A 167 2.18 -15.65 6.45
CA ARG A 167 1.90 -14.47 7.31
C ARG A 167 0.45 -14.03 7.27
N ALA A 168 -0.14 -13.93 6.07
CA ALA A 168 -1.57 -13.70 5.93
C ALA A 168 -2.32 -15.04 5.96
N GLU A 169 -3.54 -15.05 6.49
CA GLU A 169 -4.38 -16.25 6.45
C GLU A 169 -4.69 -16.64 4.99
N LYS A 170 -4.82 -15.63 4.11
CA LYS A 170 -5.08 -15.86 2.69
C LYS A 170 -4.70 -14.67 1.81
N ALA A 171 -4.02 -14.97 0.70
CA ALA A 171 -3.81 -14.02 -0.39
C ALA A 171 -4.86 -14.26 -1.49
N ILE A 172 -5.63 -13.21 -1.85
CA ILE A 172 -6.73 -13.30 -2.82
C ILE A 172 -6.35 -12.47 -4.05
N PRO A 173 -6.36 -13.04 -5.26
CA PRO A 173 -6.15 -12.26 -6.48
C PRO A 173 -7.18 -11.11 -6.57
N ARG A 174 -6.72 -9.89 -6.92
CA ARG A 174 -7.58 -8.70 -6.94
C ARG A 174 -8.81 -8.81 -7.85
N ASP A 175 -8.78 -9.70 -8.83
CA ASP A 175 -9.88 -9.94 -9.77
C ASP A 175 -10.84 -11.02 -9.27
N ALA A 176 -10.53 -11.72 -8.17
CA ALA A 176 -11.33 -12.79 -7.58
C ALA A 176 -12.40 -12.24 -6.61
N VAL A 177 -13.27 -11.34 -7.10
CA VAL A 177 -14.29 -10.64 -6.30
C VAL A 177 -15.20 -11.60 -5.52
N ARG A 178 -15.58 -12.75 -6.13
CA ARG A 178 -16.41 -13.76 -5.44
C ARG A 178 -15.71 -14.35 -4.21
N GLU A 179 -14.40 -14.47 -4.26
CA GLU A 179 -13.58 -14.98 -3.17
C GLU A 179 -13.44 -13.93 -2.04
N MET A 180 -13.27 -12.65 -2.40
CA MET A 180 -13.32 -11.55 -1.43
C MET A 180 -14.65 -11.52 -0.69
N LEU A 181 -15.78 -11.62 -1.41
CA LEU A 181 -17.10 -11.67 -0.79
C LEU A 181 -17.29 -12.90 0.13
N ARG A 182 -16.75 -14.08 -0.25
CA ARG A 182 -16.77 -15.25 0.63
C ARG A 182 -15.96 -15.03 1.90
N SER A 183 -14.83 -14.33 1.80
CA SER A 183 -14.00 -13.98 2.96
C SER A 183 -14.76 -13.07 3.93
N LEU A 184 -15.38 -12.01 3.42
CA LEU A 184 -16.19 -11.09 4.23
C LEU A 184 -17.38 -11.82 4.88
N LYS A 185 -18.10 -12.68 4.13
CA LYS A 185 -19.21 -13.50 4.68
C LYS A 185 -18.75 -14.47 5.77
N LYS A 186 -17.46 -14.87 5.77
CA LYS A 186 -16.85 -15.68 6.84
C LYS A 186 -16.29 -14.82 7.98
N ASN A 187 -16.72 -13.58 8.08
CA ASN A 187 -16.29 -12.63 9.10
C ASN A 187 -14.78 -12.41 9.13
N LYS A 188 -14.12 -12.34 7.97
CA LYS A 188 -12.68 -12.09 7.87
C LYS A 188 -12.38 -10.62 7.62
N ALA A 189 -11.21 -10.15 8.07
CA ALA A 189 -10.67 -8.86 7.70
C ALA A 189 -10.01 -8.96 6.31
N LEU A 190 -10.49 -8.17 5.35
CA LEU A 190 -9.97 -8.12 3.97
C LEU A 190 -9.27 -6.78 3.73
N TRP A 191 -7.95 -6.80 3.54
CA TRP A 191 -7.24 -5.60 3.14
C TRP A 191 -7.50 -5.25 1.67
N PHE A 192 -7.85 -3.98 1.43
CA PHE A 192 -8.16 -3.44 0.11
C PHE A 192 -7.73 -1.98 -0.02
N ALA A 193 -7.12 -1.61 -1.18
CA ALA A 193 -6.76 -0.24 -1.51
C ALA A 193 -7.31 0.17 -2.88
N SER A 194 -7.81 1.41 -3.00
CA SER A 194 -8.38 1.97 -4.23
C SER A 194 -7.73 3.27 -4.70
N ASP A 195 -6.55 3.59 -4.17
CA ASP A 195 -5.83 4.85 -4.40
C ASP A 195 -5.05 4.91 -5.74
N GLN A 196 -4.96 3.81 -6.45
CA GLN A 196 -4.32 3.78 -7.76
C GLN A 196 -5.32 4.11 -8.89
N ASN A 197 -4.80 4.68 -9.99
CA ASN A 197 -5.60 4.95 -11.17
C ASN A 197 -6.26 3.68 -11.70
N PHE A 198 -7.57 3.73 -11.87
CA PHE A 198 -8.35 2.60 -12.34
C PHE A 198 -9.46 3.10 -13.26
N ARG A 199 -9.32 2.89 -14.57
CA ARG A 199 -10.38 3.18 -15.56
C ARG A 199 -11.06 1.90 -16.00
N HIS A 200 -12.26 1.68 -15.50
CA HIS A 200 -13.11 0.54 -15.84
C HIS A 200 -14.57 0.95 -15.62
N LYS A 201 -15.52 0.12 -16.08
CA LYS A 201 -16.98 0.33 -15.86
C LYS A 201 -17.38 0.54 -14.39
N HIS A 202 -16.49 0.22 -13.44
CA HIS A 202 -16.67 0.36 -12.00
C HIS A 202 -15.73 1.42 -11.40
N SER A 203 -15.45 2.46 -12.15
CA SER A 203 -14.70 3.63 -11.67
C SER A 203 -15.54 4.89 -11.84
N VAL A 204 -15.25 5.86 -11.00
CA VAL A 204 -15.82 7.20 -11.06
C VAL A 204 -14.67 8.22 -11.02
N PHE A 205 -14.89 9.39 -11.58
CA PHE A 205 -14.02 10.52 -11.32
C PHE A 205 -14.43 11.17 -10.01
N ALA A 206 -13.51 11.19 -9.06
CA ALA A 206 -13.67 11.84 -7.76
C ALA A 206 -12.43 12.68 -7.45
N ASP A 207 -12.61 13.74 -6.68
CA ASP A 207 -11.50 14.63 -6.33
C ASP A 207 -10.44 13.90 -5.50
N PHE A 208 -9.19 14.17 -5.84
CA PHE A 208 -8.00 13.81 -5.09
C PHE A 208 -7.06 15.02 -5.13
N PHE A 209 -6.86 15.68 -3.99
CA PHE A 209 -6.17 16.98 -3.87
C PHE A 209 -6.75 18.05 -4.81
N GLY A 210 -8.10 18.12 -4.91
CA GLY A 210 -8.79 19.07 -5.76
C GLY A 210 -8.66 18.80 -7.27
N ARG A 211 -8.20 17.62 -7.66
CA ARG A 211 -8.08 17.19 -9.07
C ARG A 211 -8.88 15.92 -9.31
N GLN A 212 -9.62 15.88 -10.40
CA GLN A 212 -10.40 14.69 -10.78
C GLN A 212 -9.46 13.50 -11.06
N ALA A 213 -9.66 12.40 -10.35
CA ALA A 213 -8.87 11.19 -10.50
C ALA A 213 -9.78 9.96 -10.65
N ALA A 214 -9.51 9.12 -11.64
CA ALA A 214 -10.24 7.89 -11.85
C ALA A 214 -10.05 6.96 -10.63
N THR A 215 -11.13 6.71 -9.88
CA THR A 215 -11.14 6.04 -8.58
C THR A 215 -12.00 4.79 -8.64
N ASN A 216 -11.47 3.67 -8.15
CA ASN A 216 -12.16 2.38 -8.09
C ASN A 216 -13.24 2.39 -7.00
N THR A 217 -14.47 1.99 -7.34
CA THR A 217 -15.61 1.93 -6.40
C THR A 217 -15.74 0.56 -5.72
N ALA A 218 -14.76 -0.34 -5.86
CA ALA A 218 -14.88 -1.70 -5.37
C ALA A 218 -15.04 -1.79 -3.85
N ALA A 219 -14.44 -0.88 -3.06
CA ALA A 219 -14.61 -0.86 -1.61
C ALA A 219 -16.08 -0.64 -1.22
N SER A 220 -16.76 0.36 -1.81
CA SER A 220 -18.19 0.64 -1.57
C SER A 220 -19.05 -0.53 -2.01
N ARG A 221 -18.80 -1.10 -3.17
CA ARG A 221 -19.56 -2.22 -3.71
C ARG A 221 -19.39 -3.50 -2.89
N LEU A 222 -18.18 -3.81 -2.45
CA LEU A 222 -17.92 -4.93 -1.56
C LEU A 222 -18.66 -4.76 -0.23
N ALA A 223 -18.59 -3.54 0.36
CA ALA A 223 -19.32 -3.21 1.57
C ALA A 223 -20.85 -3.35 1.40
N GLN A 224 -21.40 -2.83 0.30
CA GLN A 224 -22.83 -2.90 -0.02
C GLN A 224 -23.33 -4.36 -0.13
N ILE A 225 -22.57 -5.20 -0.83
CA ILE A 225 -22.99 -6.60 -1.08
C ILE A 225 -22.80 -7.48 0.17
N SER A 226 -21.73 -7.25 0.95
CA SER A 226 -21.41 -8.11 2.10
C SER A 226 -22.00 -7.61 3.41
N GLY A 227 -22.31 -6.32 3.53
CA GLY A 227 -22.65 -5.66 4.78
C GLY A 227 -21.43 -5.48 5.70
N ALA A 228 -20.20 -5.64 5.17
CA ALA A 228 -18.95 -5.47 5.91
C ALA A 228 -18.71 -4.01 6.27
N ALA A 229 -18.22 -3.77 7.49
CA ALA A 229 -17.75 -2.46 7.90
C ALA A 229 -16.45 -2.09 7.16
N VAL A 230 -16.25 -0.79 6.87
CA VAL A 230 -15.01 -0.28 6.30
C VAL A 230 -14.22 0.41 7.40
N VAL A 231 -13.05 -0.12 7.73
CA VAL A 231 -12.14 0.39 8.76
C VAL A 231 -10.91 0.94 8.05
N PRO A 232 -10.65 2.25 8.12
CA PRO A 232 -9.43 2.82 7.54
C PRO A 232 -8.18 2.30 8.27
N PHE A 233 -7.20 1.88 7.47
CA PHE A 233 -5.93 1.31 7.91
C PHE A 233 -4.77 2.03 7.23
N PHE A 234 -3.86 2.60 8.01
CA PHE A 234 -2.68 3.27 7.51
C PHE A 234 -1.44 2.89 8.32
N THR A 235 -0.29 3.00 7.68
CA THR A 235 1.00 2.81 8.33
C THR A 235 1.88 4.04 8.11
N GLN A 236 2.54 4.48 9.16
CA GLN A 236 3.49 5.57 9.14
C GLN A 236 4.83 5.08 9.69
N ARG A 237 5.92 5.26 8.94
CA ARG A 237 7.28 5.11 9.43
C ARG A 237 7.60 6.28 10.33
N LEU A 238 8.14 5.99 11.50
CA LEU A 238 8.68 6.93 12.47
C LEU A 238 10.21 6.82 12.50
N GLU A 239 10.86 7.69 13.25
CA GLU A 239 12.33 7.64 13.42
C GLU A 239 12.80 6.33 14.08
N ASN A 240 12.04 5.82 15.04
CA ASN A 240 12.40 4.64 15.84
C ASN A 240 11.35 3.51 15.72
N GLY A 241 10.78 3.30 14.54
CA GLY A 241 9.80 2.23 14.32
C GLY A 241 8.63 2.67 13.45
N TYR A 242 7.45 2.10 13.72
CA TYR A 242 6.26 2.26 12.89
C TYR A 242 5.02 2.46 13.73
N LYS A 243 4.12 3.28 13.23
CA LYS A 243 2.78 3.43 13.77
C LYS A 243 1.77 2.85 12.78
N VAL A 244 1.05 1.83 13.20
CA VAL A 244 -0.11 1.29 12.50
C VAL A 244 -1.36 1.97 13.07
N ILE A 245 -2.17 2.55 12.21
CA ILE A 245 -3.33 3.36 12.61
C ILE A 245 -4.59 2.70 12.05
N LEU A 246 -5.46 2.26 12.93
CA LEU A 246 -6.81 1.83 12.61
C LEU A 246 -7.77 2.92 13.10
N GLN A 247 -8.58 3.47 12.20
CA GLN A 247 -9.60 4.46 12.56
C GLN A 247 -10.94 3.77 12.84
N PRO A 248 -11.90 4.44 13.47
CA PRO A 248 -13.26 3.93 13.61
C PRO A 248 -13.83 3.48 12.27
N ALA A 249 -14.68 2.46 12.27
CA ALA A 249 -15.43 2.07 11.09
C ALA A 249 -16.22 3.28 10.56
N LEU A 250 -16.26 3.42 9.23
CA LEU A 250 -16.99 4.51 8.60
C LEU A 250 -18.48 4.37 8.88
N ASP A 251 -19.08 5.41 9.46
CA ASP A 251 -20.53 5.51 9.61
C ASP A 251 -21.17 5.86 8.26
N ASP A 252 -22.38 5.40 8.02
CA ASP A 252 -23.14 5.69 6.81
C ASP A 252 -22.35 5.38 5.52
N PHE A 253 -21.63 4.26 5.53
CA PHE A 253 -20.85 3.80 4.40
C PHE A 253 -21.19 2.33 4.06
N PRO A 254 -21.50 2.01 2.78
CA PRO A 254 -21.57 2.93 1.64
C PRO A 254 -22.84 3.79 1.66
N SER A 255 -22.75 5.01 1.12
CA SER A 255 -23.87 5.97 1.07
C SER A 255 -24.93 5.63 0.00
N GLY A 256 -24.61 4.73 -0.92
CA GLY A 256 -25.40 4.45 -2.13
C GLY A 256 -24.97 5.28 -3.35
N ASP A 257 -24.20 6.36 -3.16
CA ASP A 257 -23.58 7.14 -4.23
C ASP A 257 -22.08 6.80 -4.33
N ASN A 258 -21.71 6.11 -5.41
CA ASN A 258 -20.33 5.70 -5.65
C ASN A 258 -19.34 6.87 -5.76
N ARG A 259 -19.79 8.05 -6.24
CA ARG A 259 -18.91 9.21 -6.35
C ARG A 259 -18.67 9.86 -5.00
N GLN A 260 -19.71 9.99 -4.19
CA GLN A 260 -19.60 10.48 -2.82
C GLN A 260 -18.71 9.56 -1.96
N ASP A 261 -18.91 8.25 -2.07
CA ASP A 261 -18.09 7.26 -1.38
C ASP A 261 -16.63 7.36 -1.79
N ALA A 262 -16.35 7.42 -3.09
CA ALA A 262 -14.98 7.56 -3.61
C ALA A 262 -14.33 8.87 -3.15
N LEU A 263 -15.06 9.97 -3.12
CA LEU A 263 -14.58 11.24 -2.59
C LEU A 263 -14.21 11.13 -1.11
N ARG A 264 -15.08 10.53 -0.29
CA ARG A 264 -14.83 10.32 1.14
C ARG A 264 -13.59 9.47 1.39
N LEU A 265 -13.42 8.39 0.62
CA LEU A 265 -12.23 7.54 0.70
C LEU A 265 -10.95 8.27 0.26
N ASN A 266 -11.01 9.07 -0.81
CA ASN A 266 -9.88 9.91 -1.24
C ASN A 266 -9.49 10.91 -0.15
N GLN A 267 -10.45 11.59 0.49
CA GLN A 267 -10.20 12.55 1.58
C GLN A 267 -9.50 11.90 2.79
N LEU A 268 -9.86 10.67 3.14
CA LEU A 268 -9.15 9.91 4.20
C LEU A 268 -7.68 9.67 3.83
N ILE A 269 -7.43 9.30 2.58
CA ILE A 269 -6.06 9.08 2.08
C ILE A 269 -5.29 10.40 2.07
N GLU A 270 -5.88 11.49 1.56
CA GLU A 270 -5.26 12.82 1.55
C GLU A 270 -4.88 13.30 2.96
N ALA A 271 -5.79 13.13 3.93
CA ALA A 271 -5.52 13.49 5.32
C ALA A 271 -4.32 12.72 5.89
N GLN A 272 -4.15 11.47 5.51
CA GLN A 272 -2.98 10.68 5.92
C GLN A 272 -1.71 11.05 5.16
N ILE A 273 -1.81 11.34 3.86
CA ILE A 273 -0.68 11.80 3.04
C ILE A 273 -0.11 13.11 3.60
N ARG A 274 -0.96 14.06 4.01
CA ARG A 274 -0.52 15.35 4.56
C ARG A 274 0.32 15.21 5.83
N LYS A 275 0.19 14.11 6.58
CA LYS A 275 1.00 13.84 7.80
C LYS A 275 2.40 13.34 7.48
N ALA A 276 2.58 12.63 6.37
CA ALA A 276 3.86 12.05 5.94
C ALA A 276 3.91 11.97 4.39
N PRO A 277 3.98 13.13 3.71
CA PRO A 277 3.81 13.18 2.26
C PRO A 277 4.89 12.42 1.49
N GLU A 278 6.10 12.29 2.03
CA GLU A 278 7.18 11.52 1.42
C GLU A 278 6.92 10.02 1.42
N GLN A 279 5.99 9.52 2.24
CA GLN A 279 5.73 8.09 2.38
C GLN A 279 4.64 7.55 1.44
N TYR A 280 3.91 8.40 0.73
CA TYR A 280 2.92 7.94 -0.25
C TYR A 280 3.58 7.57 -1.59
N LEU A 281 2.99 6.62 -2.33
CA LEU A 281 3.57 6.05 -3.56
C LEU A 281 3.39 6.99 -4.78
N TRP A 282 4.08 8.13 -4.79
CA TRP A 282 3.99 9.14 -5.86
C TRP A 282 4.47 8.67 -7.23
N VAL A 283 5.24 7.59 -7.34
CA VAL A 283 5.73 7.03 -8.61
C VAL A 283 4.64 6.33 -9.44
N HIS A 284 3.41 6.22 -8.92
CA HIS A 284 2.26 5.71 -9.65
C HIS A 284 1.59 6.86 -10.42
N ARG A 285 1.14 6.62 -11.66
CA ARG A 285 0.41 7.60 -12.48
C ARG A 285 -1.05 7.74 -11.98
N ARG A 286 -1.26 8.45 -10.87
CA ARG A 286 -2.58 8.60 -10.23
C ARG A 286 -3.61 9.29 -11.14
N PHE A 287 -3.15 10.22 -11.97
CA PHE A 287 -3.98 11.03 -12.88
C PHE A 287 -3.83 10.59 -14.34
N LYS A 288 -3.57 9.30 -14.60
CA LYS A 288 -3.38 8.78 -15.95
C LYS A 288 -4.63 8.94 -16.81
N ASP A 289 -5.78 8.58 -16.28
CA ASP A 289 -7.06 8.73 -16.95
C ASP A 289 -7.71 10.01 -16.45
N ARG A 290 -8.11 10.86 -17.40
CA ARG A 290 -8.70 12.17 -17.17
C ARG A 290 -10.16 12.18 -17.65
N PRO A 291 -11.01 13.06 -17.11
CA PRO A 291 -12.31 13.35 -17.69
C PRO A 291 -12.18 13.73 -19.17
N GLU A 292 -13.27 13.56 -19.91
CA GLU A 292 -13.33 13.94 -21.32
C GLU A 292 -13.07 15.45 -21.49
N GLY A 293 -12.21 15.80 -22.44
CA GLY A 293 -11.78 17.17 -22.68
C GLY A 293 -10.59 17.66 -21.83
N GLU A 294 -10.15 16.90 -20.82
CA GLU A 294 -8.96 17.26 -20.04
C GLU A 294 -7.67 16.66 -20.63
N GLU A 295 -6.59 17.46 -20.65
CA GLU A 295 -5.30 17.04 -21.20
C GLU A 295 -4.60 15.97 -20.34
N ASN A 296 -3.77 15.16 -21.00
CA ASN A 296 -2.87 14.21 -20.32
C ASN A 296 -1.77 14.97 -19.56
N VAL A 297 -1.56 14.63 -18.31
CA VAL A 297 -0.60 15.32 -17.43
C VAL A 297 0.80 14.67 -17.39
N TYR A 298 0.99 13.48 -17.98
CA TYR A 298 2.28 12.74 -17.93
C TYR A 298 3.03 12.72 -19.26
#